data_8efe0168af3283af05b39dbc127870e4
#
_entry.id   8efe0168af3283af05b39dbc127870e4
#
_cell.length_a   1.000
_cell.length_b   1.000
_cell.length_c   1.000
_cell.angle_alpha   90.00
_cell.angle_beta   90.00
_cell.angle_gamma   90.00
#
_symmetry.space_group_name_H-M   'P 1'
#
loop_
_entity.id
_entity.type
_entity.pdbx_description
1 polymer ?
#
loop_
_entity_poly.entity_id
_entity_poly.type
_entity_poly.pdbx_seq_one_letter_code
_entity_poly.pdbx_strand_id
1 'polypeptide(L)'
;MIKTLFSNRISKYLLLLFFIALCISFFFTPKKDRKVFYPTLPIGNNSVGLIKIEGIIKKSEEIISKIDLFRKNPKIKVLVIFIQSRGGGVGPTQEIVSAIKRFKKSGKKIIASIGSVATSGGYFLASATDKIYAYPGSIIGSIGVLMMLPNAEGLLKKVGVKMTIIKSSEHKDMTSPFRTMTKKDLDILRLLVDDIYMQFVEEVSVGRKLKKKDVLKIADGRVFSGERGKTLGLVDFLGTRSDAIMEAAKLSGIVGEPSVIELKIKKSLIPSFSSIINTFPSWLGGDLLINNNDILHYIWN
;
A
#
# COMPACT_ATOMS: atom_id res chain seq x y z
N MET A 1 -11.84 -32.97 -37.38
CA MET A 1 -13.07 -32.77 -36.61
C MET A 1 -13.31 -31.31 -36.18
N ILE A 2 -12.38 -30.37 -36.25
CA ILE A 2 -12.55 -28.93 -35.89
C ILE A 2 -13.06 -28.08 -37.08
N LYS A 3 -12.80 -28.47 -38.33
CA LYS A 3 -13.21 -27.72 -39.55
C LYS A 3 -14.72 -27.74 -39.88
N THR A 4 -15.50 -28.65 -39.31
CA THR A 4 -16.93 -28.77 -39.56
C THR A 4 -17.82 -27.91 -38.65
N LEU A 5 -17.31 -27.41 -37.54
CA LEU A 5 -18.03 -26.54 -36.60
C LEU A 5 -18.21 -25.09 -37.09
N PHE A 6 -17.43 -24.65 -38.09
CA PHE A 6 -17.44 -23.26 -38.59
C PHE A 6 -18.19 -23.08 -39.93
N SER A 7 -18.76 -24.14 -40.48
CA SER A 7 -19.41 -24.07 -41.81
C SER A 7 -20.88 -23.67 -41.76
N ASN A 8 -21.52 -23.73 -40.59
CA ASN A 8 -22.96 -23.47 -40.45
C ASN A 8 -23.23 -21.98 -40.15
N ARG A 9 -24.07 -21.31 -40.95
CA ARG A 9 -24.45 -19.89 -40.76
C ARG A 9 -24.92 -19.61 -39.32
N ILE A 10 -25.65 -20.57 -38.71
CA ILE A 10 -26.15 -20.49 -37.33
C ILE A 10 -24.99 -20.39 -36.32
N SER A 11 -23.91 -21.15 -36.49
CA SER A 11 -22.76 -21.11 -35.58
C SER A 11 -22.02 -19.77 -35.64
N LYS A 12 -21.98 -19.11 -36.81
CA LYS A 12 -21.39 -17.79 -36.98
C LYS A 12 -22.22 -16.70 -36.28
N TYR A 13 -23.57 -16.80 -36.35
CA TYR A 13 -24.45 -15.88 -35.64
C TYR A 13 -24.40 -16.07 -34.11
N LEU A 14 -24.30 -17.30 -33.62
CA LEU A 14 -24.14 -17.59 -32.21
C LEU A 14 -22.81 -17.05 -31.66
N LEU A 15 -21.72 -17.19 -32.43
CA LEU A 15 -20.43 -16.61 -32.11
C LEU A 15 -20.45 -15.07 -32.10
N LEU A 16 -21.13 -14.47 -33.05
CA LEU A 16 -21.31 -13.03 -33.13
C LEU A 16 -22.14 -12.50 -31.93
N LEU A 17 -23.25 -13.17 -31.61
CA LEU A 17 -24.09 -12.84 -30.46
C LEU A 17 -23.34 -13.02 -29.13
N PHE A 18 -22.53 -14.05 -29.01
CA PHE A 18 -21.66 -14.27 -27.85
C PHE A 18 -20.62 -13.13 -27.72
N PHE A 19 -20.01 -12.71 -28.84
CA PHE A 19 -19.06 -11.60 -28.85
C PHE A 19 -19.72 -10.25 -28.52
N ILE A 20 -20.93 -10.01 -29.04
CA ILE A 20 -21.72 -8.82 -28.72
C ILE A 20 -22.13 -8.81 -27.26
N ALA A 21 -22.59 -9.94 -26.70
CA ALA A 21 -22.92 -10.08 -25.29
C ALA A 21 -21.68 -9.87 -24.39
N LEU A 22 -20.52 -10.36 -24.84
CA LEU A 22 -19.23 -10.13 -24.17
C LEU A 22 -18.84 -8.64 -24.17
N CYS A 23 -19.00 -7.96 -25.31
CA CYS A 23 -18.75 -6.51 -25.43
C CYS A 23 -19.72 -5.71 -24.57
N ILE A 24 -21.01 -6.02 -24.59
CA ILE A 24 -22.02 -5.37 -23.74
C ILE A 24 -21.71 -5.58 -22.26
N SER A 25 -21.33 -6.78 -21.86
CA SER A 25 -20.88 -7.08 -20.48
C SER A 25 -19.66 -6.26 -20.08
N PHE A 26 -18.76 -5.95 -21.01
CA PHE A 26 -17.57 -5.13 -20.75
C PHE A 26 -17.92 -3.64 -20.53
N PHE A 27 -18.90 -3.10 -21.27
CA PHE A 27 -19.31 -1.70 -21.13
C PHE A 27 -20.33 -1.46 -19.99
N PHE A 28 -21.09 -2.48 -19.60
CA PHE A 28 -22.13 -2.37 -18.57
C PHE A 28 -21.75 -3.02 -17.23
N THR A 29 -20.45 -3.15 -16.90
CA THR A 29 -20.09 -3.53 -15.54
C THR A 29 -20.44 -2.36 -14.61
N PRO A 30 -21.49 -2.47 -13.77
CA PRO A 30 -21.79 -1.40 -12.83
C PRO A 30 -20.59 -1.21 -11.92
N LYS A 31 -20.14 0.05 -11.74
CA LYS A 31 -19.21 0.39 -10.67
C LYS A 31 -19.82 -0.08 -9.36
N LYS A 32 -19.36 -1.22 -8.87
CA LYS A 32 -19.89 -1.84 -7.67
C LYS A 32 -19.38 -1.05 -6.48
N ASP A 33 -20.25 -0.22 -5.90
CA ASP A 33 -19.98 0.44 -4.64
C ASP A 33 -19.57 -0.62 -3.61
N ARG A 34 -18.34 -0.51 -3.11
CA ARG A 34 -17.84 -1.39 -2.06
C ARG A 34 -18.60 -1.06 -0.77
N LYS A 35 -19.68 -1.80 -0.50
CA LYS A 35 -20.39 -1.64 0.76
C LYS A 35 -19.49 -2.12 1.88
N VAL A 36 -19.08 -1.19 2.73
CA VAL A 36 -18.41 -1.51 3.98
C VAL A 36 -19.42 -2.18 4.90
N PHE A 37 -19.15 -3.42 5.28
CA PHE A 37 -20.00 -4.15 6.21
C PHE A 37 -19.69 -3.66 7.62
N TYR A 38 -20.66 -2.99 8.23
CA TYR A 38 -20.62 -2.69 9.65
C TYR A 38 -20.89 -4.00 10.42
N PRO A 39 -20.04 -4.37 11.38
CA PRO A 39 -20.37 -5.48 12.23
C PRO A 39 -21.70 -5.15 12.93
N THR A 40 -22.65 -6.07 12.89
CA THR A 40 -23.96 -5.94 13.57
C THR A 40 -23.85 -6.02 15.10
N LEU A 41 -22.63 -6.26 15.60
CA LEU A 41 -22.36 -6.25 17.02
C LEU A 41 -22.54 -4.83 17.57
N PRO A 42 -23.30 -4.65 18.66
CA PRO A 42 -23.44 -3.37 19.30
C PRO A 42 -22.06 -2.87 19.74
N ILE A 43 -21.59 -1.77 19.15
CA ILE A 43 -20.35 -1.13 19.58
C ILE A 43 -20.61 -0.53 20.95
N GLY A 44 -20.09 -1.16 22.01
CA GLY A 44 -20.14 -0.67 23.36
C GLY A 44 -19.17 0.48 23.61
N ASN A 45 -19.32 1.14 24.74
CA ASN A 45 -18.41 2.24 25.13
C ASN A 45 -16.96 1.75 25.42
N ASN A 46 -16.77 0.44 25.62
CA ASN A 46 -15.49 -0.20 25.90
C ASN A 46 -14.88 -0.83 24.63
N SER A 47 -14.92 -0.11 23.50
CA SER A 47 -14.46 -0.67 22.22
C SER A 47 -13.20 0.00 21.72
N VAL A 48 -12.25 -0.84 21.29
CA VAL A 48 -11.03 -0.47 20.57
C VAL A 48 -11.20 -0.80 19.10
N GLY A 49 -10.98 0.16 18.21
CA GLY A 49 -10.95 -0.11 16.78
C GLY A 49 -9.67 -0.83 16.38
N LEU A 50 -9.75 -1.82 15.50
CA LEU A 50 -8.59 -2.51 14.94
C LEU A 50 -8.63 -2.45 13.41
N ILE A 51 -7.52 -2.00 12.82
CA ILE A 51 -7.25 -2.07 11.37
C ILE A 51 -5.98 -2.87 11.16
N LYS A 52 -6.01 -3.79 10.20
CA LYS A 52 -4.83 -4.54 9.77
C LYS A 52 -4.34 -3.99 8.43
N ILE A 53 -3.03 -3.76 8.33
CA ILE A 53 -2.32 -3.39 7.11
C ILE A 53 -1.29 -4.48 6.84
N GLU A 54 -1.58 -5.33 5.87
CA GLU A 54 -0.79 -6.53 5.58
C GLU A 54 -0.35 -6.53 4.12
N GLY A 55 0.85 -7.08 3.85
CA GLY A 55 1.42 -7.18 2.52
C GLY A 55 1.91 -5.83 1.97
N ILE A 56 1.92 -5.69 0.64
CA ILE A 56 2.39 -4.48 -0.05
C ILE A 56 1.28 -3.42 -0.09
N ILE A 57 1.59 -2.20 0.29
CA ILE A 57 0.67 -1.06 0.30
C ILE A 57 0.53 -0.51 -1.13
N LYS A 58 -0.41 -1.07 -1.91
CA LYS A 58 -0.66 -0.65 -3.30
C LYS A 58 -1.79 0.36 -3.42
N LYS A 59 -2.73 0.38 -2.47
CA LYS A 59 -3.95 1.21 -2.48
C LYS A 59 -4.26 1.67 -1.07
N SER A 60 -4.82 2.86 -0.95
CA SER A 60 -5.11 3.54 0.31
C SER A 60 -6.59 3.54 0.68
N GLU A 61 -7.48 3.46 -0.33
CA GLU A 61 -8.91 3.81 -0.19
C GLU A 61 -9.64 2.95 0.85
N GLU A 62 -9.33 1.65 0.90
CA GLU A 62 -9.95 0.75 1.89
C GLU A 62 -9.54 1.10 3.31
N ILE A 63 -8.25 1.36 3.50
CA ILE A 63 -7.68 1.69 4.82
C ILE A 63 -8.20 3.06 5.28
N ILE A 64 -8.22 4.05 4.41
CA ILE A 64 -8.75 5.39 4.68
C ILE A 64 -10.23 5.31 5.07
N SER A 65 -11.03 4.56 4.33
CA SER A 65 -12.45 4.38 4.63
C SER A 65 -12.66 3.79 6.02
N LYS A 66 -11.86 2.79 6.42
CA LYS A 66 -11.92 2.20 7.77
C LYS A 66 -11.51 3.20 8.85
N ILE A 67 -10.43 3.97 8.63
CA ILE A 67 -9.98 5.02 9.56
C ILE A 67 -11.07 6.07 9.74
N ASP A 68 -11.68 6.55 8.64
CA ASP A 68 -12.71 7.58 8.69
C ASP A 68 -14.01 7.10 9.33
N LEU A 69 -14.38 5.82 9.17
CA LEU A 69 -15.52 5.22 9.87
C LEU A 69 -15.30 5.21 11.38
N PHE A 70 -14.13 4.75 11.84
CA PHE A 70 -13.78 4.79 13.26
C PHE A 70 -13.65 6.22 13.79
N ARG A 71 -13.14 7.15 12.97
CA ARG A 71 -13.05 8.56 13.35
C ARG A 71 -14.42 9.17 13.60
N LYS A 72 -15.41 8.89 12.76
CA LYS A 72 -16.78 9.41 12.86
C LYS A 72 -17.59 8.75 13.97
N ASN A 73 -17.21 7.56 14.44
CA ASN A 73 -17.95 6.85 15.49
C ASN A 73 -17.56 7.36 16.88
N PRO A 74 -18.47 7.98 17.64
CA PRO A 74 -18.16 8.54 18.96
C PRO A 74 -17.83 7.47 20.01
N LYS A 75 -18.26 6.23 19.83
CA LYS A 75 -17.98 5.12 20.76
C LYS A 75 -16.56 4.57 20.62
N ILE A 76 -15.90 4.82 19.49
CA ILE A 76 -14.50 4.44 19.27
C ILE A 76 -13.60 5.62 19.64
N LYS A 77 -12.91 5.55 20.76
CA LYS A 77 -12.01 6.61 21.24
C LYS A 77 -10.55 6.37 20.86
N VAL A 78 -10.22 5.15 20.49
CA VAL A 78 -8.86 4.72 20.17
C VAL A 78 -8.84 3.72 19.01
N LEU A 79 -7.78 3.76 18.24
CA LEU A 79 -7.54 2.87 17.13
C LEU A 79 -6.19 2.17 17.29
N VAL A 80 -6.14 0.88 17.08
CA VAL A 80 -4.91 0.12 16.90
C VAL A 80 -4.76 -0.22 15.42
N ILE A 81 -3.61 0.13 14.85
CA ILE A 81 -3.23 -0.31 13.50
C ILE A 81 -2.20 -1.41 13.65
N PHE A 82 -2.58 -2.64 13.30
CA PHE A 82 -1.65 -3.75 13.19
C PHE A 82 -0.99 -3.70 11.81
N ILE A 83 0.35 -3.60 11.81
CA ILE A 83 1.15 -3.45 10.58
C ILE A 83 2.01 -4.68 10.39
N GLN A 84 1.81 -5.36 9.26
CA GLN A 84 2.64 -6.45 8.77
C GLN A 84 2.94 -6.24 7.29
N SER A 85 3.82 -5.27 7.01
CA SER A 85 4.06 -4.76 5.65
C SER A 85 5.53 -4.41 5.44
N ARG A 86 6.02 -4.77 4.26
CA ARG A 86 7.35 -4.31 3.77
C ARG A 86 7.32 -2.91 3.16
N GLY A 87 6.16 -2.26 3.14
CA GLY A 87 5.96 -0.96 2.51
C GLY A 87 5.14 -1.01 1.24
N GLY A 88 5.33 -0.05 0.37
CA GLY A 88 4.57 0.05 -0.88
C GLY A 88 4.69 1.41 -1.56
N GLY A 89 3.71 1.77 -2.37
CA GLY A 89 3.69 3.03 -3.11
C GLY A 89 3.73 4.26 -2.21
N VAL A 90 4.47 5.27 -2.62
CA VAL A 90 4.61 6.54 -1.88
C VAL A 90 3.24 7.22 -1.71
N GLY A 91 2.49 7.40 -2.80
CA GLY A 91 1.19 8.07 -2.77
C GLY A 91 0.19 7.40 -1.83
N PRO A 92 -0.12 6.10 -1.98
CA PRO A 92 -1.00 5.38 -1.07
C PRO A 92 -0.57 5.47 0.39
N THR A 93 0.74 5.39 0.67
CA THR A 93 1.26 5.48 2.03
C THR A 93 1.06 6.88 2.62
N GLN A 94 1.34 7.94 1.87
CA GLN A 94 1.12 9.32 2.31
C GLN A 94 -0.37 9.64 2.55
N GLU A 95 -1.26 9.12 1.72
CA GLU A 95 -2.71 9.26 1.92
C GLU A 95 -3.18 8.61 3.21
N ILE A 96 -2.68 7.40 3.54
CA ILE A 96 -3.00 6.72 4.80
C ILE A 96 -2.47 7.53 5.99
N VAL A 97 -1.23 8.05 5.93
CA VAL A 97 -0.68 8.94 6.96
C VAL A 97 -1.54 10.18 7.15
N SER A 98 -2.04 10.78 6.07
CA SER A 98 -2.97 11.89 6.15
C SER A 98 -4.26 11.53 6.89
N ALA A 99 -4.80 10.31 6.68
CA ALA A 99 -5.96 9.82 7.41
C ALA A 99 -5.65 9.57 8.90
N ILE A 100 -4.47 9.00 9.22
CA ILE A 100 -3.98 8.85 10.59
C ILE A 100 -3.92 10.22 11.29
N LYS A 101 -3.33 11.22 10.64
CA LYS A 101 -3.24 12.58 11.18
C LYS A 101 -4.62 13.21 11.39
N ARG A 102 -5.58 13.01 10.48
CA ARG A 102 -6.97 13.47 10.66
C ARG A 102 -7.65 12.77 11.83
N PHE A 103 -7.41 11.46 12.03
CA PHE A 103 -7.93 10.72 13.18
C PHE A 103 -7.40 11.30 14.49
N LYS A 104 -6.09 11.56 14.60
CA LYS A 104 -5.46 12.20 15.78
C LYS A 104 -6.02 13.60 16.04
N LYS A 105 -6.22 14.41 14.99
CA LYS A 105 -6.81 15.76 15.11
C LYS A 105 -8.25 15.74 15.65
N SER A 106 -8.98 14.63 15.58
CA SER A 106 -10.30 14.49 16.20
C SER A 106 -10.26 14.21 17.72
N GLY A 107 -9.08 14.33 18.35
CA GLY A 107 -8.88 14.10 19.79
C GLY A 107 -8.73 12.63 20.18
N LYS A 108 -8.76 11.71 19.21
CA LYS A 108 -8.64 10.27 19.44
C LYS A 108 -7.20 9.80 19.37
N LYS A 109 -6.88 8.69 20.06
CA LYS A 109 -5.53 8.11 20.09
C LYS A 109 -5.39 6.99 19.07
N ILE A 110 -4.17 6.84 18.56
CA ILE A 110 -3.84 5.79 17.60
C ILE A 110 -2.51 5.12 17.97
N ILE A 111 -2.50 3.80 18.00
CA ILE A 111 -1.31 2.99 18.34
C ILE A 111 -0.98 2.09 17.16
N ALA A 112 0.28 2.04 16.76
CA ALA A 112 0.78 1.02 15.87
C ALA A 112 1.22 -0.22 16.66
N SER A 113 0.80 -1.38 16.20
CA SER A 113 1.31 -2.68 16.64
C SER A 113 2.00 -3.33 15.46
N ILE A 114 3.31 -3.47 15.52
CA ILE A 114 4.11 -4.08 14.46
C ILE A 114 4.12 -5.59 14.67
N GLY A 115 3.74 -6.33 13.61
CA GLY A 115 3.89 -7.78 13.55
C GLY A 115 5.34 -8.20 13.29
N SER A 116 5.55 -9.18 12.42
CA SER A 116 6.91 -9.64 12.07
C SER A 116 7.70 -8.55 11.31
N VAL A 117 7.02 -7.67 10.55
CA VAL A 117 7.68 -6.67 9.71
C VAL A 117 6.85 -5.40 9.56
N ALA A 118 7.50 -4.24 9.73
CA ALA A 118 7.02 -2.95 9.28
C ALA A 118 8.22 -2.13 8.80
N THR A 119 8.52 -2.24 7.52
CA THR A 119 9.66 -1.55 6.90
C THR A 119 9.20 -0.53 5.87
N SER A 120 10.05 0.44 5.56
CA SER A 120 9.79 1.42 4.51
C SER A 120 8.42 2.09 4.69
N GLY A 121 7.51 2.06 3.72
CA GLY A 121 6.14 2.59 3.86
C GLY A 121 5.38 2.06 5.08
N GLY A 122 5.62 0.80 5.49
CA GLY A 122 5.04 0.24 6.72
C GLY A 122 5.53 0.97 7.98
N TYR A 123 6.81 1.29 8.04
CA TYR A 123 7.36 2.08 9.15
C TYR A 123 6.97 3.56 9.06
N PHE A 124 6.85 4.10 7.85
CA PHE A 124 6.32 5.46 7.63
C PHE A 124 4.91 5.61 8.23
N LEU A 125 4.04 4.61 8.06
CA LEU A 125 2.71 4.61 8.71
C LEU A 125 2.83 4.53 10.23
N ALA A 126 3.68 3.63 10.75
CA ALA A 126 3.87 3.47 12.18
C ALA A 126 4.37 4.77 12.83
N SER A 127 5.31 5.48 12.20
CA SER A 127 5.88 6.73 12.72
C SER A 127 4.85 7.85 12.89
N ALA A 128 3.76 7.84 12.12
CA ALA A 128 2.68 8.82 12.23
C ALA A 128 1.72 8.59 13.42
N THR A 129 1.80 7.45 14.12
CA THR A 129 0.94 7.11 15.25
C THR A 129 1.42 7.74 16.57
N ASP A 130 0.62 7.62 17.65
CA ASP A 130 0.99 8.19 18.96
C ASP A 130 2.03 7.31 19.70
N LYS A 131 1.91 5.99 19.56
CA LYS A 131 2.83 5.00 20.17
C LYS A 131 3.04 3.82 19.22
N ILE A 132 4.19 3.19 19.30
CA ILE A 132 4.56 2.03 18.50
C ILE A 132 4.96 0.87 19.42
N TYR A 133 4.26 -0.25 19.26
CA TYR A 133 4.58 -1.55 19.83
C TYR A 133 5.21 -2.44 18.77
N ALA A 134 6.24 -3.19 19.13
CA ALA A 134 6.87 -4.19 18.26
C ALA A 134 7.32 -5.40 19.06
N TYR A 135 7.36 -6.58 18.46
CA TYR A 135 8.07 -7.71 19.07
C TYR A 135 9.58 -7.43 19.10
N PRO A 136 10.33 -7.98 20.03
CA PRO A 136 11.80 -7.86 20.05
C PRO A 136 12.44 -8.21 18.71
N GLY A 137 11.94 -9.29 18.06
CA GLY A 137 12.41 -9.78 16.77
C GLY A 137 11.71 -9.17 15.53
N SER A 138 10.81 -8.19 15.67
CA SER A 138 10.20 -7.51 14.51
C SER A 138 11.26 -6.84 13.66
N ILE A 139 11.10 -6.89 12.35
CA ILE A 139 11.97 -6.15 11.40
C ILE A 139 11.33 -4.80 11.11
N ILE A 140 12.05 -3.72 11.42
CA ILE A 140 11.58 -2.35 11.26
C ILE A 140 12.60 -1.47 10.53
N GLY A 141 12.23 -0.23 10.23
CA GLY A 141 13.14 0.73 9.61
C GLY A 141 13.06 0.71 8.09
N SER A 142 14.18 0.48 7.40
CA SER A 142 14.29 0.69 5.95
C SER A 142 13.77 2.09 5.57
N ILE A 143 14.24 3.09 6.32
CA ILE A 143 13.91 4.50 6.07
C ILE A 143 14.68 4.93 4.83
N GLY A 144 13.97 4.96 3.70
CA GLY A 144 14.55 5.22 2.40
C GLY A 144 13.51 5.13 1.28
N VAL A 145 13.90 5.57 0.11
CA VAL A 145 13.10 5.56 -1.12
C VAL A 145 13.92 4.95 -2.23
N LEU A 146 13.31 4.10 -3.03
CA LEU A 146 13.93 3.56 -4.22
C LEU A 146 13.01 3.73 -5.44
N MET A 147 13.64 3.85 -6.60
CA MET A 147 12.98 3.83 -7.90
C MET A 147 13.63 2.75 -8.73
N MET A 148 12.85 1.76 -9.19
CA MET A 148 13.32 0.68 -10.07
C MET A 148 12.85 0.95 -11.49
N LEU A 149 13.78 1.05 -12.41
CA LEU A 149 13.50 1.29 -13.82
C LEU A 149 14.20 0.21 -14.66
N PRO A 150 13.43 -0.72 -15.29
CA PRO A 150 14.01 -1.74 -16.15
C PRO A 150 14.59 -1.12 -17.39
N ASN A 151 15.66 -1.72 -17.94
CA ASN A 151 16.23 -1.37 -19.25
C ASN A 151 16.20 -2.59 -20.16
N ALA A 152 15.40 -2.53 -21.21
CA ALA A 152 15.23 -3.59 -22.20
C ALA A 152 15.94 -3.29 -23.54
N GLU A 153 16.70 -2.18 -23.66
CA GLU A 153 17.36 -1.78 -24.92
C GLU A 153 18.22 -2.89 -25.51
N GLY A 154 19.05 -3.51 -24.66
CA GLY A 154 19.93 -4.60 -25.10
C GLY A 154 19.18 -5.85 -25.58
N LEU A 155 18.04 -6.16 -24.96
CA LEU A 155 17.18 -7.27 -25.38
C LEU A 155 16.54 -6.98 -26.74
N LEU A 156 15.97 -5.79 -26.92
CA LEU A 156 15.35 -5.37 -28.18
C LEU A 156 16.35 -5.41 -29.37
N LYS A 157 17.58 -4.94 -29.14
CA LYS A 157 18.65 -5.04 -30.14
C LYS A 157 18.93 -6.49 -30.56
N LYS A 158 18.96 -7.44 -29.61
CA LYS A 158 19.21 -8.87 -29.88
C LYS A 158 18.09 -9.52 -30.69
N VAL A 159 16.83 -9.12 -30.50
CA VAL A 159 15.70 -9.65 -31.26
C VAL A 159 15.39 -8.85 -32.54
N GLY A 160 16.25 -7.89 -32.91
CA GLY A 160 16.10 -7.09 -34.14
C GLY A 160 15.01 -6.03 -34.10
N VAL A 161 14.50 -5.66 -32.92
CA VAL A 161 13.49 -4.61 -32.76
C VAL A 161 14.16 -3.26 -32.51
N LYS A 162 13.82 -2.27 -33.34
CA LYS A 162 14.27 -0.88 -33.20
C LYS A 162 13.12 -0.01 -32.71
N MET A 163 13.30 0.64 -31.56
CA MET A 163 12.34 1.63 -31.06
C MET A 163 12.71 3.03 -31.54
N THR A 164 11.73 3.74 -32.10
CA THR A 164 11.86 5.16 -32.44
C THR A 164 10.91 5.95 -31.58
N ILE A 165 11.44 6.86 -30.76
CA ILE A 165 10.64 7.68 -29.85
C ILE A 165 10.60 9.10 -30.42
N ILE A 166 9.39 9.58 -30.72
CA ILE A 166 9.12 10.97 -31.09
C ILE A 166 8.58 11.66 -29.84
N LYS A 167 9.25 12.70 -29.37
CA LYS A 167 8.95 13.35 -28.10
C LYS A 167 8.97 14.87 -28.23
N SER A 168 8.13 15.56 -27.45
CA SER A 168 8.00 17.01 -27.45
C SER A 168 9.15 17.73 -26.73
N SER A 169 9.89 17.04 -25.86
CA SER A 169 10.95 17.64 -25.02
C SER A 169 11.98 16.60 -24.59
N GLU A 170 13.17 17.07 -24.18
CA GLU A 170 14.34 16.23 -23.89
C GLU A 170 14.05 15.11 -22.88
N HIS A 171 13.39 15.44 -21.77
CA HIS A 171 13.23 14.52 -20.64
C HIS A 171 11.91 13.74 -20.62
N LYS A 172 11.08 13.84 -21.70
CA LYS A 172 9.75 13.20 -21.70
C LYS A 172 9.80 11.67 -21.64
N ASP A 173 10.91 11.08 -22.04
CA ASP A 173 11.17 9.63 -22.07
C ASP A 173 12.26 9.20 -21.11
N MET A 174 12.59 10.00 -20.07
CA MET A 174 13.69 9.71 -19.15
C MET A 174 13.52 8.37 -18.40
N THR A 175 12.28 7.89 -18.20
CA THR A 175 11.98 6.60 -17.57
C THR A 175 11.69 5.50 -18.58
N SER A 176 11.97 5.71 -19.88
CA SER A 176 11.72 4.72 -20.93
C SER A 176 12.61 3.48 -20.74
N PRO A 177 12.04 2.27 -20.74
CA PRO A 177 12.83 1.03 -20.70
C PRO A 177 13.54 0.73 -22.02
N PHE A 178 13.34 1.52 -23.06
CA PHE A 178 13.80 1.23 -24.43
C PHE A 178 15.06 1.98 -24.82
N ARG A 179 15.63 2.75 -23.93
CA ARG A 179 16.91 3.42 -24.09
C ARG A 179 17.69 3.48 -22.79
N THR A 180 19.00 3.59 -22.90
CA THR A 180 19.86 3.90 -21.76
C THR A 180 19.61 5.32 -21.27
N MET A 181 19.52 5.49 -19.95
CA MET A 181 19.40 6.81 -19.32
C MET A 181 20.66 7.64 -19.52
N THR A 182 20.48 8.92 -19.77
CA THR A 182 21.57 9.90 -19.76
C THR A 182 21.95 10.28 -18.31
N LYS A 183 23.12 10.87 -18.14
CA LYS A 183 23.52 11.43 -16.83
C LYS A 183 22.52 12.46 -16.34
N LYS A 184 22.03 13.34 -17.21
CA LYS A 184 21.00 14.34 -16.87
C LYS A 184 19.70 13.71 -16.38
N ASP A 185 19.21 12.63 -17.04
CA ASP A 185 18.02 11.91 -16.61
C ASP A 185 18.23 11.35 -15.18
N LEU A 186 19.38 10.73 -14.93
CA LEU A 186 19.73 10.19 -13.61
C LEU A 186 19.78 11.28 -12.53
N ASP A 187 20.35 12.42 -12.83
CA ASP A 187 20.47 13.53 -11.87
C ASP A 187 19.08 14.08 -11.51
N ILE A 188 18.17 14.22 -12.49
CA ILE A 188 16.77 14.63 -12.25
C ILE A 188 16.06 13.61 -11.36
N LEU A 189 16.19 12.32 -11.66
CA LEU A 189 15.52 11.26 -10.90
C LEU A 189 16.09 11.11 -9.48
N ARG A 190 17.39 11.34 -9.29
CA ARG A 190 18.01 11.39 -7.95
C ARG A 190 17.43 12.52 -7.10
N LEU A 191 17.31 13.72 -7.65
CA LEU A 191 16.68 14.83 -6.93
C LEU A 191 15.26 14.50 -6.50
N LEU A 192 14.46 13.87 -7.38
CA LEU A 192 13.11 13.43 -7.04
C LEU A 192 13.10 12.40 -5.90
N VAL A 193 14.01 11.42 -5.94
CA VAL A 193 14.13 10.40 -4.88
C VAL A 193 14.56 11.05 -3.58
N ASP A 194 15.52 12.01 -3.62
CA ASP A 194 16.01 12.73 -2.45
C ASP A 194 14.90 13.59 -1.82
N ASP A 195 14.08 14.27 -2.61
CA ASP A 195 12.94 15.06 -2.11
C ASP A 195 11.95 14.18 -1.34
N ILE A 196 11.61 13.01 -1.88
CA ILE A 196 10.69 12.07 -1.23
C ILE A 196 11.34 11.43 0.00
N TYR A 197 12.63 11.11 -0.07
CA TYR A 197 13.39 10.60 1.06
C TYR A 197 13.40 11.61 2.22
N MET A 198 13.61 12.88 1.95
CA MET A 198 13.59 13.91 2.98
C MET A 198 12.21 14.08 3.62
N GLN A 199 11.12 13.83 2.89
CA GLN A 199 9.78 13.79 3.47
C GLN A 199 9.64 12.60 4.44
N PHE A 200 10.24 11.45 4.13
CA PHE A 200 10.26 10.32 5.05
C PHE A 200 11.04 10.63 6.33
N VAL A 201 12.24 11.17 6.19
CA VAL A 201 13.07 11.59 7.34
C VAL A 201 12.30 12.57 8.23
N GLU A 202 11.61 13.54 7.64
CA GLU A 202 10.82 14.53 8.38
C GLU A 202 9.65 13.87 9.13
N GLU A 203 8.90 12.97 8.49
CA GLU A 203 7.80 12.25 9.14
C GLU A 203 8.28 11.45 10.36
N VAL A 204 9.43 10.76 10.22
CA VAL A 204 10.03 10.02 11.33
C VAL A 204 10.51 10.99 12.44
N SER A 205 11.18 12.06 12.06
CA SER A 205 11.65 13.08 13.00
C SER A 205 10.51 13.64 13.86
N VAL A 206 9.43 14.05 13.21
CA VAL A 206 8.26 14.61 13.88
C VAL A 206 7.50 13.53 14.67
N GLY A 207 7.22 12.39 14.05
CA GLY A 207 6.43 11.32 14.65
C GLY A 207 7.11 10.67 15.84
N ARG A 208 8.44 10.53 15.79
CA ARG A 208 9.25 9.94 16.86
C ARG A 208 9.87 10.97 17.81
N LYS A 209 9.67 12.27 17.55
CA LYS A 209 10.27 13.37 18.32
C LYS A 209 11.81 13.27 18.38
N LEU A 210 12.42 12.81 17.31
CA LEU A 210 13.87 12.71 17.15
C LEU A 210 14.40 13.93 16.38
N LYS A 211 15.61 14.35 16.68
CA LYS A 211 16.26 15.40 15.88
C LYS A 211 16.53 14.87 14.47
N LYS A 212 16.21 15.65 13.44
CA LYS A 212 16.40 15.28 12.03
C LYS A 212 17.82 14.76 11.74
N LYS A 213 18.85 15.39 12.32
CA LYS A 213 20.26 14.95 12.22
C LYS A 213 20.50 13.53 12.75
N ASP A 214 19.73 13.11 13.78
CA ASP A 214 19.90 11.78 14.36
C ASP A 214 19.13 10.73 13.56
N VAL A 215 17.98 11.12 12.99
CA VAL A 215 17.26 10.26 12.02
C VAL A 215 18.13 10.01 10.78
N LEU A 216 18.80 11.04 10.23
CA LEU A 216 19.67 10.89 9.06
C LEU A 216 20.81 9.88 9.26
N LYS A 217 21.33 9.71 10.49
CA LYS A 217 22.37 8.71 10.79
C LYS A 217 21.91 7.25 10.64
N ILE A 218 20.61 7.02 10.70
CA ILE A 218 20.00 5.68 10.69
C ILE A 218 19.05 5.47 9.50
N ALA A 219 18.86 6.50 8.68
CA ALA A 219 17.93 6.51 7.56
C ALA A 219 18.63 6.24 6.21
N ASP A 220 19.53 5.27 6.18
CA ASP A 220 20.26 4.85 4.98
C ASP A 220 19.68 3.60 4.31
N GLY A 221 18.42 3.28 4.63
CA GLY A 221 17.73 2.12 4.10
C GLY A 221 17.93 0.83 4.90
N ARG A 222 18.79 0.83 5.93
CA ARG A 222 18.99 -0.36 6.77
C ARG A 222 17.78 -0.71 7.61
N VAL A 223 17.69 -1.97 8.00
CA VAL A 223 16.66 -2.49 8.90
C VAL A 223 17.21 -2.71 10.30
N PHE A 224 16.29 -2.77 11.28
CA PHE A 224 16.61 -3.00 12.68
C PHE A 224 15.67 -4.06 13.26
N SER A 225 16.09 -4.74 14.32
CA SER A 225 15.16 -5.49 15.17
C SER A 225 14.27 -4.54 15.97
N GLY A 226 13.12 -5.00 16.44
CA GLY A 226 12.26 -4.20 17.32
C GLY A 226 12.99 -3.75 18.58
N GLU A 227 13.82 -4.62 19.15
CA GLU A 227 14.65 -4.30 20.31
C GLU A 227 15.64 -3.16 20.03
N ARG A 228 16.36 -3.26 18.91
CA ARG A 228 17.24 -2.17 18.48
C ARG A 228 16.47 -0.89 18.17
N GLY A 229 15.30 -1.03 17.56
CA GLY A 229 14.39 0.09 17.29
C GLY A 229 13.97 0.83 18.55
N LYS A 230 13.72 0.12 19.65
CA LYS A 230 13.42 0.74 20.95
C LYS A 230 14.61 1.55 21.46
N THR A 231 15.82 1.01 21.38
CA THR A 231 17.06 1.71 21.78
C THR A 231 17.27 2.98 20.95
N LEU A 232 16.89 2.97 19.67
CA LEU A 232 17.03 4.11 18.75
C LEU A 232 15.86 5.11 18.83
N GLY A 233 14.85 4.86 19.66
CA GLY A 233 13.64 5.68 19.75
C GLY A 233 12.63 5.49 18.60
N LEU A 234 12.88 4.50 17.75
CA LEU A 234 11.98 4.15 16.65
C LEU A 234 10.74 3.36 17.10
N VAL A 235 10.80 2.71 18.26
CA VAL A 235 9.73 1.95 18.91
C VAL A 235 9.60 2.43 20.34
N ASP A 236 8.37 2.53 20.86
CA ASP A 236 8.13 2.95 22.24
C ASP A 236 8.19 1.76 23.21
N PHE A 237 7.56 0.64 22.82
CA PHE A 237 7.42 -0.51 23.69
C PHE A 237 7.67 -1.82 22.94
N LEU A 238 8.36 -2.75 23.61
CA LEU A 238 8.38 -4.14 23.18
C LEU A 238 7.16 -4.83 23.75
N GLY A 239 6.42 -5.53 22.89
CA GLY A 239 5.19 -6.21 23.29
C GLY A 239 4.42 -6.77 22.11
N THR A 240 3.35 -7.44 22.42
CA THR A 240 2.45 -8.11 21.49
C THR A 240 1.35 -7.15 20.97
N ARG A 241 0.56 -7.63 20.01
CA ARG A 241 -0.65 -6.92 19.59
C ARG A 241 -1.66 -6.79 20.75
N SER A 242 -1.72 -7.81 21.63
CA SER A 242 -2.58 -7.79 22.81
C SER A 242 -2.17 -6.66 23.75
N ASP A 243 -0.86 -6.49 23.97
CA ASP A 243 -0.33 -5.42 24.83
C ASP A 243 -0.67 -4.04 24.26
N ALA A 244 -0.55 -3.87 22.93
CA ALA A 244 -0.93 -2.64 22.24
C ALA A 244 -2.43 -2.33 22.38
N ILE A 245 -3.30 -3.36 22.33
CA ILE A 245 -4.75 -3.22 22.52
C ILE A 245 -5.06 -2.83 23.97
N MET A 246 -4.43 -3.45 24.95
CA MET A 246 -4.61 -3.12 26.38
C MET A 246 -4.15 -1.69 26.66
N GLU A 247 -3.01 -1.29 26.13
CA GLU A 247 -2.56 0.11 26.27
C GLU A 247 -3.53 1.10 25.61
N ALA A 248 -4.05 0.76 24.42
CA ALA A 248 -5.06 1.55 23.76
C ALA A 248 -6.31 1.72 24.63
N ALA A 249 -6.79 0.65 25.24
CA ALA A 249 -7.91 0.66 26.18
C ALA A 249 -7.63 1.60 27.36
N LYS A 250 -6.47 1.45 28.00
CA LYS A 250 -6.03 2.28 29.13
C LYS A 250 -5.99 3.77 28.76
N LEU A 251 -5.40 4.12 27.60
CA LEU A 251 -5.33 5.51 27.13
C LEU A 251 -6.70 6.12 26.83
N SER A 252 -7.73 5.31 26.67
CA SER A 252 -9.10 5.73 26.37
C SER A 252 -10.00 5.73 27.59
N GLY A 253 -9.46 5.39 28.79
CA GLY A 253 -10.23 5.26 30.02
C GLY A 253 -11.16 4.03 30.04
N ILE A 254 -10.88 3.02 29.22
CA ILE A 254 -11.61 1.74 29.25
C ILE A 254 -11.08 0.92 30.41
N VAL A 255 -11.98 0.50 31.28
CA VAL A 255 -11.68 -0.36 32.46
C VAL A 255 -12.04 -1.80 32.11
N GLY A 256 -11.13 -2.71 32.40
CA GLY A 256 -11.27 -4.15 32.09
C GLY A 256 -10.86 -4.49 30.67
N GLU A 257 -11.30 -5.64 30.19
CA GLU A 257 -10.96 -6.17 28.88
C GLU A 257 -11.76 -5.44 27.78
N PRO A 258 -11.10 -4.85 26.75
CA PRO A 258 -11.80 -4.11 25.72
C PRO A 258 -12.41 -5.04 24.67
N SER A 259 -13.56 -4.67 24.15
CA SER A 259 -14.09 -5.25 22.92
C SER A 259 -13.32 -4.74 21.73
N VAL A 260 -12.78 -5.64 20.89
CA VAL A 260 -12.03 -5.29 19.69
C VAL A 260 -12.96 -5.30 18.48
N ILE A 261 -13.08 -4.16 17.81
CA ILE A 261 -13.91 -4.01 16.61
C ILE A 261 -13.02 -3.96 15.37
N GLU A 262 -13.09 -5.00 14.55
CA GLU A 262 -12.42 -5.07 13.25
C GLU A 262 -13.43 -4.90 12.11
N LEU A 263 -13.24 -3.90 11.25
CA LEU A 263 -14.09 -3.70 10.07
C LEU A 263 -13.63 -4.62 8.94
N LYS A 264 -14.51 -5.57 8.56
CA LYS A 264 -14.31 -6.44 7.40
C LYS A 264 -15.06 -5.88 6.20
N ILE A 265 -14.37 -5.68 5.09
CA ILE A 265 -15.02 -5.36 3.82
C ILE A 265 -15.36 -6.67 3.14
N LYS A 266 -16.66 -6.92 2.87
CA LYS A 266 -17.07 -8.08 2.07
C LYS A 266 -16.50 -7.89 0.66
N LYS A 267 -15.51 -8.69 0.30
CA LYS A 267 -15.17 -8.88 -1.11
C LYS A 267 -16.33 -9.60 -1.78
N SER A 268 -16.81 -9.08 -2.91
CA SER A 268 -17.81 -9.82 -3.71
C SER A 268 -17.24 -11.20 -4.05
N LEU A 269 -17.98 -12.25 -3.71
CA LEU A 269 -17.62 -13.65 -4.04
C LEU A 269 -17.73 -13.96 -5.54
N ILE A 270 -18.34 -13.08 -6.33
CA ILE A 270 -18.37 -13.22 -7.79
C ILE A 270 -17.04 -12.68 -8.32
N PRO A 271 -16.17 -13.55 -8.86
CA PRO A 271 -14.95 -13.08 -9.52
C PRO A 271 -15.35 -12.11 -10.63
N SER A 272 -14.79 -10.93 -10.63
CA SER A 272 -14.89 -10.04 -11.80
C SER A 272 -14.20 -10.76 -12.96
N PHE A 273 -14.76 -10.69 -14.17
CA PHE A 273 -14.15 -11.29 -15.37
C PHE A 273 -12.69 -10.82 -15.55
N SER A 274 -12.38 -9.61 -15.11
CA SER A 274 -10.99 -9.08 -15.03
C SER A 274 -10.09 -9.87 -14.07
N SER A 275 -10.64 -10.48 -13.00
CA SER A 275 -9.83 -11.34 -12.10
C SER A 275 -9.54 -12.71 -12.71
N ILE A 276 -10.35 -13.16 -13.66
CA ILE A 276 -10.10 -14.40 -14.41
C ILE A 276 -9.01 -14.16 -15.44
N ILE A 277 -9.01 -13.01 -16.12
CA ILE A 277 -7.95 -12.63 -17.07
C ILE A 277 -6.59 -12.49 -16.37
N ASN A 278 -6.56 -11.97 -15.16
CA ASN A 278 -5.33 -11.85 -14.35
C ASN A 278 -4.80 -13.20 -13.82
N THR A 279 -5.52 -14.31 -14.05
CA THR A 279 -5.05 -15.67 -13.74
C THR A 279 -4.31 -16.30 -14.93
N PHE A 280 -4.38 -15.70 -16.11
CA PHE A 280 -3.58 -16.14 -17.26
C PHE A 280 -2.12 -15.73 -17.05
N PRO A 281 -1.16 -16.61 -17.37
CA PRO A 281 0.25 -16.29 -17.27
C PRO A 281 0.58 -15.04 -18.08
N SER A 282 1.34 -14.14 -17.51
CA SER A 282 1.71 -12.82 -18.07
C SER A 282 2.38 -12.89 -19.48
N TRP A 283 2.94 -14.06 -19.86
CA TRP A 283 3.53 -14.27 -21.17
C TRP A 283 2.49 -14.40 -22.33
N LEU A 284 1.19 -14.53 -22.03
CA LEU A 284 0.09 -14.55 -23.01
C LEU A 284 -0.58 -13.18 -23.23
N GLY A 285 0.06 -12.08 -22.83
CA GLY A 285 -0.41 -10.71 -23.11
C GLY A 285 -1.22 -10.04 -21.99
N GLY A 286 -1.33 -10.69 -20.82
CA GLY A 286 -1.98 -10.07 -19.65
C GLY A 286 -0.97 -9.29 -18.85
N ASP A 287 -0.49 -8.15 -19.14
CA ASP A 287 0.25 -7.15 -18.34
C ASP A 287 1.33 -6.39 -19.13
N LEU A 288 1.22 -6.38 -20.48
CA LEU A 288 2.04 -5.43 -21.29
C LEU A 288 1.55 -3.97 -21.11
N LEU A 289 0.43 -3.76 -20.45
CA LEU A 289 0.07 -2.48 -19.84
C LEU A 289 0.63 -2.50 -18.41
N ILE A 290 1.94 -2.24 -18.28
CA ILE A 290 2.56 -1.82 -17.02
C ILE A 290 1.64 -0.71 -16.51
N ASN A 291 0.95 -1.00 -15.42
CA ASN A 291 0.17 0.01 -14.71
C ASN A 291 1.21 0.95 -14.10
N ASN A 292 1.61 1.97 -14.86
CA ASN A 292 2.69 2.92 -14.57
C ASN A 292 2.40 3.78 -13.33
N ASN A 293 1.38 3.43 -12.52
CA ASN A 293 0.99 4.22 -11.36
C ASN A 293 1.88 4.00 -10.12
N ASP A 294 2.82 3.05 -10.15
CA ASP A 294 3.64 2.72 -8.98
C ASP A 294 5.15 2.72 -9.30
N ILE A 295 5.66 3.82 -9.84
CA ILE A 295 7.09 3.95 -10.17
C ILE A 295 7.95 4.19 -8.90
N LEU A 296 7.36 4.80 -7.87
CA LEU A 296 8.05 5.10 -6.62
C LEU A 296 7.51 4.23 -5.49
N HIS A 297 8.40 3.51 -4.85
CA HIS A 297 8.05 2.58 -3.78
C HIS A 297 8.87 2.84 -2.51
N TYR A 298 8.19 2.82 -1.37
CA TYR A 298 8.79 2.51 -0.08
C TYR A 298 8.76 0.97 0.06
N ILE A 299 9.72 0.26 -0.53
CA ILE A 299 9.80 -1.21 -0.48
C ILE A 299 11.20 -1.62 -0.05
N TRP A 300 11.26 -2.65 0.78
CA TRP A 300 12.46 -3.42 1.06
C TRP A 300 12.36 -4.78 0.33
N ASN A 301 13.37 -5.12 -0.48
CA ASN A 301 13.50 -6.42 -1.15
C ASN A 301 14.30 -7.40 -0.29
#